data_88c3958f161cda703b8d8d06c2aa0f35
#
_entry.id   88c3958f161cda703b8d8d06c2aa0f35
#
_cell.length_a   1.000
_cell.length_b   1.000
_cell.length_c   1.000
_cell.angle_alpha   90.00
_cell.angle_beta   90.00
_cell.angle_gamma   90.00
#
_symmetry.space_group_name_H-M   'P 1'
#
loop_
_entity.id
_entity.type
_entity.pdbx_description
1 polymer ?
#
loop_
_entity_poly.entity_id
_entity_poly.type
_entity_poly.pdbx_seq_one_letter_code
_entity_poly.pdbx_strand_id
1 'polypeptide(L)'
;MANGPVLVVDFGAQYAQLIARRVREAGVYSELVPHSMPVDEILAKDPKAIILSGGPASVFEPGAPTIDTKVFESGVPVLGICYGFQVMAYELGGKVDKAALGEYGKTSATIDDAAGILADSPAEQTTWMSHGVAVEQAPAGFEVLAHTEGAPVAAMADESRKLYGVQWHPEVKHSPLGQKLIENFLHRCAALPNDWDASSIIEDQVKKIREQVGDAEVICGLSGGVDSAVAAALVHKAIGDQLTCVFVDHGLLRKGEVEQVKHDFVAATGIRLITVDAADDFLDALAGVSEPERKRKIIGEKFIRTFEKAQRQVLEEAGARGKEVKFLVQGTLYPDVVESGGGDGAANIKSHHNVGGLPEDIKFQLIEPLRTLFKDEVRAIGTELGLPDEIVWRQPFPGPGLGIRIIGEITKERLDLLREADAIAREELSKAGLDRDIWQCPVVLLADVHSVGVQGDERTYGSPIVLRPVSSEDAMTADWSRVPFDVLATISTRITNECRQINRVVLDCTSKPPATIEWE
;
A
#
# COMPACT_ATOMS: atom_id res chain seq x y z
N MET A 1 10.37 -2.31 -20.11
CA MET A 1 11.40 -2.91 -19.23
C MET A 1 12.24 -3.85 -20.08
N ALA A 2 13.55 -3.63 -20.14
CA ALA A 2 14.45 -4.44 -20.96
C ALA A 2 14.82 -5.78 -20.30
N ASN A 3 14.63 -5.90 -18.99
CA ASN A 3 14.95 -7.08 -18.20
C ASN A 3 13.66 -7.72 -17.66
N GLY A 4 13.60 -9.07 -17.63
CA GLY A 4 12.49 -9.81 -17.02
C GLY A 4 12.44 -9.58 -15.50
N PRO A 5 11.34 -9.99 -14.82
CA PRO A 5 11.14 -9.75 -13.39
C PRO A 5 12.03 -10.65 -12.51
N VAL A 6 12.23 -10.22 -11.26
CA VAL A 6 12.50 -11.16 -10.17
C VAL A 6 11.15 -11.73 -9.70
N LEU A 7 10.98 -13.04 -9.75
CA LEU A 7 9.76 -13.68 -9.31
C LEU A 7 9.88 -14.08 -7.84
N VAL A 8 8.93 -13.64 -7.03
CA VAL A 8 8.77 -14.09 -5.65
C VAL A 8 7.68 -15.14 -5.62
N VAL A 9 8.05 -16.38 -5.36
CA VAL A 9 7.11 -17.51 -5.25
C VAL A 9 6.53 -17.52 -3.85
N ASP A 10 5.21 -17.33 -3.74
CA ASP A 10 4.49 -17.25 -2.48
C ASP A 10 4.02 -18.64 -2.00
N PHE A 11 4.59 -19.11 -0.90
CA PHE A 11 4.18 -20.33 -0.21
C PHE A 11 3.10 -20.11 0.85
N GLY A 12 2.39 -18.98 0.82
CA GLY A 12 1.36 -18.62 1.79
C GLY A 12 1.92 -17.86 2.99
N ALA A 13 3.08 -17.22 2.84
CA ALA A 13 3.69 -16.43 3.89
C ALA A 13 3.04 -15.04 4.01
N GLN A 14 2.92 -14.57 5.23
CA GLN A 14 2.48 -13.22 5.53
C GLN A 14 3.40 -12.13 4.93
N TYR A 15 4.66 -12.47 4.60
CA TYR A 15 5.71 -11.53 4.17
C TYR A 15 6.10 -11.63 2.69
N ALA A 16 5.40 -12.40 1.86
CA ALA A 16 5.76 -12.52 0.44
C ALA A 16 5.74 -11.16 -0.30
N GLN A 17 4.74 -10.33 -0.02
CA GLN A 17 4.65 -8.97 -0.55
C GLN A 17 5.83 -8.08 -0.07
N LEU A 18 6.26 -8.28 1.18
CA LEU A 18 7.38 -7.53 1.75
C LEU A 18 8.70 -7.91 1.06
N ILE A 19 8.90 -9.20 0.72
CA ILE A 19 10.05 -9.64 -0.08
C ILE A 19 10.06 -8.93 -1.44
N ALA A 20 8.93 -8.93 -2.15
CA ALA A 20 8.81 -8.26 -3.44
C ALA A 20 9.13 -6.76 -3.34
N ARG A 21 8.67 -6.10 -2.28
CA ARG A 21 8.96 -4.69 -2.00
C ARG A 21 10.46 -4.46 -1.73
N ARG A 22 11.12 -5.33 -0.94
CA ARG A 22 12.56 -5.24 -0.68
C ARG A 22 13.42 -5.37 -1.95
N VAL A 23 12.99 -6.22 -2.88
CA VAL A 23 13.63 -6.33 -4.21
C VAL A 23 13.53 -5.01 -4.97
N ARG A 24 12.38 -4.34 -4.91
CA ARG A 24 12.17 -3.05 -5.58
C ARG A 24 12.90 -1.89 -4.90
N GLU A 25 13.00 -1.90 -3.58
CA GLU A 25 13.85 -0.98 -2.83
C GLU A 25 15.33 -1.12 -3.22
N ALA A 26 15.76 -2.31 -3.66
CA ALA A 26 17.07 -2.55 -4.26
C ALA A 26 17.15 -2.13 -5.75
N GLY A 27 16.14 -1.46 -6.29
CA GLY A 27 16.12 -0.98 -7.67
C GLY A 27 15.95 -2.05 -8.74
N VAL A 28 15.29 -3.17 -8.41
CA VAL A 28 15.00 -4.28 -9.35
C VAL A 28 13.50 -4.57 -9.37
N TYR A 29 12.93 -4.74 -10.57
CA TYR A 29 11.51 -5.08 -10.71
C TYR A 29 11.18 -6.49 -10.22
N SER A 30 10.08 -6.65 -9.48
CA SER A 30 9.64 -7.93 -8.94
C SER A 30 8.14 -8.17 -9.16
N GLU A 31 7.75 -9.45 -9.25
CA GLU A 31 6.36 -9.90 -9.29
C GLU A 31 6.15 -11.06 -8.31
N LEU A 32 4.94 -11.13 -7.72
CA LEU A 32 4.49 -12.28 -6.94
C LEU A 32 3.83 -13.31 -7.84
N VAL A 33 4.14 -14.58 -7.60
CA VAL A 33 3.48 -15.72 -8.25
C VAL A 33 3.13 -16.78 -7.19
N PRO A 34 1.98 -17.45 -7.29
CA PRO A 34 1.63 -18.50 -6.33
C PRO A 34 2.53 -19.74 -6.55
N HIS A 35 2.84 -20.47 -5.47
CA HIS A 35 3.62 -21.72 -5.55
C HIS A 35 2.94 -22.78 -6.42
N SER A 36 1.62 -22.69 -6.60
CA SER A 36 0.85 -23.60 -7.45
C SER A 36 0.98 -23.33 -8.95
N MET A 37 1.66 -22.24 -9.35
CA MET A 37 1.92 -21.95 -10.76
C MET A 37 2.86 -23.01 -11.35
N PRO A 38 2.52 -23.64 -12.48
CA PRO A 38 3.41 -24.59 -13.14
C PRO A 38 4.78 -23.99 -13.43
N VAL A 39 5.84 -24.76 -13.23
CA VAL A 39 7.22 -24.28 -13.43
C VAL A 39 7.47 -23.78 -14.86
N ASP A 40 6.85 -24.38 -15.86
CA ASP A 40 7.00 -23.94 -17.25
C ASP A 40 6.39 -22.54 -17.46
N GLU A 41 5.32 -22.19 -16.75
CA GLU A 41 4.72 -20.85 -16.75
C GLU A 41 5.59 -19.84 -15.98
N ILE A 42 6.20 -20.26 -14.86
CA ILE A 42 7.17 -19.46 -14.12
C ILE A 42 8.34 -19.09 -15.04
N LEU A 43 8.93 -20.07 -15.71
CA LEU A 43 10.08 -19.88 -16.60
C LEU A 43 9.71 -19.11 -17.88
N ALA A 44 8.46 -19.26 -18.38
CA ALA A 44 7.97 -18.50 -19.53
C ALA A 44 7.87 -16.98 -19.28
N LYS A 45 7.86 -16.55 -18.01
CA LYS A 45 7.94 -15.14 -17.64
C LYS A 45 9.36 -14.56 -17.80
N ASP A 46 10.33 -15.34 -18.22
CA ASP A 46 11.76 -14.98 -18.36
C ASP A 46 12.35 -14.36 -17.07
N PRO A 47 12.21 -15.03 -15.90
CA PRO A 47 12.69 -14.49 -14.64
C PRO A 47 14.20 -14.33 -14.65
N LYS A 48 14.69 -13.21 -14.12
CA LYS A 48 16.13 -12.94 -13.97
C LYS A 48 16.68 -13.48 -12.65
N ALA A 49 15.82 -13.64 -11.66
CA ALA A 49 16.06 -14.37 -10.43
C ALA A 49 14.73 -14.86 -9.85
N ILE A 50 14.77 -15.83 -8.95
CA ILE A 50 13.60 -16.36 -8.25
C ILE A 50 13.89 -16.32 -6.74
N ILE A 51 12.91 -15.84 -5.96
CA ILE A 51 12.97 -15.88 -4.49
C ILE A 51 11.81 -16.74 -4.00
N LEU A 52 12.12 -17.77 -3.22
CA LEU A 52 11.16 -18.64 -2.56
C LEU A 52 10.84 -18.08 -1.17
N SER A 53 9.60 -17.70 -0.92
CA SER A 53 9.20 -17.06 0.33
C SER A 53 9.18 -18.02 1.52
N GLY A 54 8.97 -17.49 2.71
CA GLY A 54 8.54 -18.28 3.87
C GLY A 54 7.17 -18.93 3.65
N GLY A 55 6.72 -19.72 4.62
CA GLY A 55 5.42 -20.39 4.59
C GLY A 55 5.04 -20.93 5.97
N PRO A 56 3.73 -21.15 6.23
CA PRO A 56 3.23 -21.60 7.52
C PRO A 56 3.35 -23.12 7.73
N ALA A 57 3.67 -23.88 6.69
CA ALA A 57 3.69 -25.35 6.71
C ALA A 57 5.04 -25.93 7.13
N SER A 58 5.07 -27.23 7.40
CA SER A 58 6.30 -28.01 7.50
C SER A 58 6.51 -28.83 6.22
N VAL A 59 7.74 -28.88 5.70
CA VAL A 59 8.07 -29.58 4.44
C VAL A 59 7.71 -31.08 4.45
N PHE A 60 7.51 -31.68 5.64
CA PHE A 60 7.14 -33.10 5.77
C PHE A 60 5.63 -33.33 5.82
N GLU A 61 4.82 -32.30 5.93
CA GLU A 61 3.38 -32.47 6.05
C GLU A 61 2.77 -32.91 4.71
N PRO A 62 1.85 -33.88 4.70
CA PRO A 62 1.18 -34.26 3.47
C PRO A 62 0.42 -33.07 2.87
N GLY A 63 0.72 -32.74 1.62
CA GLY A 63 0.13 -31.58 0.93
C GLY A 63 0.78 -30.25 1.25
N ALA A 64 1.95 -30.24 1.92
CA ALA A 64 2.73 -29.03 2.12
C ALA A 64 3.06 -28.38 0.75
N PRO A 65 3.03 -27.06 0.66
CA PRO A 65 3.39 -26.34 -0.56
C PRO A 65 4.82 -26.69 -1.01
N THR A 66 5.01 -27.04 -2.26
CA THR A 66 6.31 -27.33 -2.85
C THR A 66 6.46 -26.65 -4.21
N ILE A 67 7.61 -26.81 -4.83
CA ILE A 67 7.90 -26.33 -6.18
C ILE A 67 8.62 -27.43 -6.98
N ASP A 68 8.37 -27.49 -8.28
CA ASP A 68 9.07 -28.44 -9.17
C ASP A 68 10.57 -28.18 -9.17
N THR A 69 11.37 -29.24 -8.97
CA THR A 69 12.85 -29.20 -8.91
C THR A 69 13.50 -28.62 -10.16
N LYS A 70 12.80 -28.60 -11.30
CA LYS A 70 13.25 -27.94 -12.53
C LYS A 70 13.60 -26.46 -12.32
N VAL A 71 13.02 -25.78 -11.31
CA VAL A 71 13.41 -24.43 -10.95
C VAL A 71 14.88 -24.37 -10.59
N PHE A 72 15.39 -25.34 -9.83
CA PHE A 72 16.79 -25.41 -9.39
C PHE A 72 17.75 -25.85 -10.49
N GLU A 73 17.23 -26.40 -11.58
CA GLU A 73 17.99 -26.84 -12.76
C GLU A 73 17.97 -25.82 -13.91
N SER A 74 17.13 -24.77 -13.78
CA SER A 74 16.90 -23.79 -14.84
C SER A 74 18.10 -22.87 -15.15
N GLY A 75 19.09 -22.80 -14.24
CA GLY A 75 20.21 -21.86 -14.31
C GLY A 75 19.84 -20.42 -13.90
N VAL A 76 18.57 -20.17 -13.56
CA VAL A 76 18.13 -18.91 -12.97
C VAL A 76 18.60 -18.85 -11.52
N PRO A 77 19.19 -17.74 -11.03
CA PRO A 77 19.55 -17.60 -9.63
C PRO A 77 18.34 -17.75 -8.71
N VAL A 78 18.45 -18.56 -7.65
CA VAL A 78 17.37 -18.82 -6.68
C VAL A 78 17.82 -18.51 -5.26
N LEU A 79 17.00 -17.76 -4.51
CA LEU A 79 17.15 -17.51 -3.07
C LEU A 79 15.98 -18.13 -2.32
N GLY A 80 16.22 -19.07 -1.42
CA GLY A 80 15.21 -19.59 -0.49
C GLY A 80 15.24 -18.83 0.85
N ILE A 81 14.07 -18.43 1.35
CA ILE A 81 13.89 -17.74 2.63
C ILE A 81 13.03 -18.61 3.54
N CYS A 82 13.52 -18.94 4.74
CA CYS A 82 12.82 -19.69 5.78
C CYS A 82 12.21 -21.01 5.23
N TYR A 83 10.91 -21.08 5.01
CA TYR A 83 10.27 -22.26 4.41
C TYR A 83 10.80 -22.56 3.00
N GLY A 84 10.96 -21.56 2.15
CA GLY A 84 11.51 -21.74 0.81
C GLY A 84 12.96 -22.26 0.80
N PHE A 85 13.75 -21.91 1.83
CA PHE A 85 15.07 -22.47 2.07
C PHE A 85 14.98 -23.96 2.47
N GLN A 86 14.04 -24.31 3.35
CA GLN A 86 13.82 -25.70 3.77
C GLN A 86 13.32 -26.57 2.60
N VAL A 87 12.41 -26.04 1.76
CA VAL A 87 11.95 -26.72 0.53
C VAL A 87 13.14 -26.98 -0.41
N MET A 88 13.98 -25.98 -0.66
CA MET A 88 15.18 -26.14 -1.49
C MET A 88 16.11 -27.24 -0.94
N ALA A 89 16.39 -27.20 0.36
CA ALA A 89 17.25 -28.19 0.99
C ALA A 89 16.65 -29.60 0.92
N TYR A 90 15.36 -29.74 1.19
CA TYR A 90 14.65 -31.03 1.18
C TYR A 90 14.59 -31.64 -0.22
N GLU A 91 14.17 -30.87 -1.22
CA GLU A 91 14.03 -31.34 -2.61
C GLU A 91 15.38 -31.68 -3.26
N LEU A 92 16.46 -31.06 -2.82
CA LEU A 92 17.82 -31.35 -3.33
C LEU A 92 18.58 -32.43 -2.52
N GLY A 93 17.88 -33.09 -1.56
CA GLY A 93 18.42 -34.24 -0.83
C GLY A 93 19.24 -33.89 0.41
N GLY A 94 19.08 -32.69 0.94
CA GLY A 94 19.56 -32.30 2.26
C GLY A 94 18.71 -32.91 3.38
N LYS A 95 19.21 -32.86 4.62
CA LYS A 95 18.46 -33.33 5.77
C LYS A 95 17.75 -32.14 6.43
N VAL A 96 16.43 -32.19 6.44
CA VAL A 96 15.56 -31.22 7.13
C VAL A 96 14.77 -31.97 8.19
N ASP A 97 14.76 -31.49 9.41
CA ASP A 97 14.09 -32.16 10.54
C ASP A 97 13.54 -31.12 11.54
N LYS A 98 12.78 -31.59 12.53
CA LYS A 98 12.37 -30.74 13.64
C LYS A 98 13.60 -30.22 14.38
N ALA A 99 13.69 -28.92 14.53
CA ALA A 99 14.79 -28.30 15.27
C ALA A 99 14.82 -28.79 16.73
N ALA A 100 15.99 -29.11 17.24
CA ALA A 100 16.17 -29.44 18.65
C ALA A 100 15.80 -28.25 19.55
N LEU A 101 16.05 -27.02 19.06
CA LEU A 101 15.65 -25.76 19.66
C LEU A 101 14.96 -24.93 18.58
N GLY A 102 13.66 -24.67 18.74
CA GLY A 102 12.95 -23.74 17.86
C GLY A 102 13.37 -22.30 18.15
N GLU A 103 13.53 -21.49 17.11
CA GLU A 103 13.96 -20.10 17.22
C GLU A 103 12.85 -19.16 16.77
N TYR A 104 12.44 -18.24 17.66
CA TYR A 104 11.37 -17.28 17.42
C TYR A 104 11.79 -15.89 17.91
N GLY A 105 11.82 -14.91 16.99
CA GLY A 105 12.24 -13.55 17.29
C GLY A 105 13.72 -13.29 17.01
N LYS A 106 14.32 -12.37 17.77
CA LYS A 106 15.73 -11.97 17.62
C LYS A 106 16.68 -13.10 18.00
N THR A 107 17.51 -13.51 17.04
CA THR A 107 18.52 -14.55 17.21
C THR A 107 19.86 -14.05 16.66
N SER A 108 20.97 -14.39 17.33
CA SER A 108 22.31 -14.13 16.81
C SER A 108 22.71 -15.27 15.87
N ALA A 109 23.06 -14.92 14.64
CA ALA A 109 23.64 -15.86 13.69
C ALA A 109 25.16 -15.65 13.60
N THR A 110 25.92 -16.75 13.68
CA THR A 110 27.36 -16.76 13.41
C THR A 110 27.58 -16.95 11.93
N ILE A 111 28.36 -16.06 11.32
CA ILE A 111 28.73 -16.10 9.91
C ILE A 111 30.04 -16.84 9.78
N ASP A 112 29.98 -18.03 9.15
CA ASP A 112 31.14 -18.90 8.93
C ASP A 112 31.92 -18.48 7.68
N ASP A 113 31.19 -18.01 6.65
CA ASP A 113 31.77 -17.45 5.43
C ASP A 113 30.96 -16.23 4.96
N ALA A 114 31.61 -15.08 4.95
CA ALA A 114 31.03 -13.82 4.49
C ALA A 114 31.17 -13.65 2.95
N ALA A 115 30.79 -14.69 2.19
CA ALA A 115 30.81 -14.71 0.72
C ALA A 115 29.39 -14.57 0.13
N GLY A 116 29.31 -14.36 -1.17
CA GLY A 116 28.05 -14.33 -1.94
C GLY A 116 26.98 -13.43 -1.33
N ILE A 117 25.87 -14.04 -0.91
CA ILE A 117 24.74 -13.33 -0.28
C ILE A 117 25.09 -12.69 1.06
N LEU A 118 26.09 -13.19 1.78
CA LEU A 118 26.57 -12.68 3.07
C LEU A 118 27.79 -11.78 2.95
N ALA A 119 28.16 -11.36 1.76
CA ALA A 119 29.30 -10.48 1.55
C ALA A 119 29.17 -9.20 2.40
N ASP A 120 30.29 -8.80 3.02
CA ASP A 120 30.40 -7.65 3.91
C ASP A 120 29.62 -7.80 5.25
N SER A 121 29.17 -9.03 5.62
CA SER A 121 28.54 -9.29 6.91
C SER A 121 29.58 -9.39 8.03
N PRO A 122 29.28 -8.92 9.26
CA PRO A 122 30.12 -9.16 10.42
C PRO A 122 30.08 -10.63 10.85
N ALA A 123 31.06 -11.08 11.65
CA ALA A 123 31.13 -12.46 12.12
C ALA A 123 29.91 -12.92 12.93
N GLU A 124 29.21 -11.98 13.57
CA GLU A 124 27.93 -12.20 14.24
C GLU A 124 26.95 -11.11 13.82
N GLN A 125 25.71 -11.49 13.56
CA GLN A 125 24.65 -10.53 13.24
C GLN A 125 23.32 -10.92 13.86
N THR A 126 22.50 -9.91 14.18
CA THR A 126 21.12 -10.10 14.60
C THR A 126 20.25 -10.46 13.41
N THR A 127 19.50 -11.54 13.53
CA THR A 127 18.53 -12.01 12.55
C THR A 127 17.15 -12.19 13.20
N TRP A 128 16.12 -12.27 12.39
CA TRP A 128 14.77 -12.57 12.85
C TRP A 128 14.39 -13.98 12.41
N MET A 129 14.25 -14.87 13.39
CA MET A 129 13.88 -16.27 13.20
C MET A 129 12.41 -16.50 13.48
N SER A 130 11.81 -17.46 12.81
CA SER A 130 10.46 -17.95 13.06
C SER A 130 10.34 -19.38 12.54
N HIS A 131 10.99 -20.34 13.20
CA HIS A 131 10.99 -21.73 12.75
C HIS A 131 11.07 -22.75 13.90
N GLY A 132 10.39 -23.88 13.71
CA GLY A 132 10.49 -25.08 14.54
C GLY A 132 11.05 -26.27 13.75
N VAL A 133 11.43 -26.06 12.48
CA VAL A 133 12.08 -27.00 11.56
C VAL A 133 13.34 -26.35 11.05
N ALA A 134 14.44 -27.10 10.95
CA ALA A 134 15.74 -26.61 10.51
C ALA A 134 16.39 -27.55 9.49
N VAL A 135 17.27 -27.00 8.67
CA VAL A 135 18.17 -27.77 7.85
C VAL A 135 19.32 -28.26 8.73
N GLU A 136 19.41 -29.57 8.95
CA GLU A 136 20.48 -30.19 9.75
C GLU A 136 21.72 -30.48 8.90
N GLN A 137 21.53 -30.80 7.62
CA GLN A 137 22.60 -31.06 6.68
C GLN A 137 22.29 -30.47 5.32
N ALA A 138 23.18 -29.65 4.82
CA ALA A 138 23.08 -29.07 3.49
C ALA A 138 23.12 -30.17 2.40
N PRO A 139 22.42 -29.96 1.27
CA PRO A 139 22.52 -30.86 0.11
C PRO A 139 23.95 -30.93 -0.45
N ALA A 140 24.24 -31.97 -1.20
CA ALA A 140 25.53 -32.11 -1.86
C ALA A 140 25.84 -30.94 -2.80
N GLY A 141 27.04 -30.38 -2.68
CA GLY A 141 27.50 -29.23 -3.47
C GLY A 141 27.24 -27.86 -2.82
N PHE A 142 26.50 -27.81 -1.72
CA PHE A 142 26.30 -26.55 -0.96
C PHE A 142 27.40 -26.37 0.10
N GLU A 143 27.82 -25.14 0.24
CA GLU A 143 28.67 -24.68 1.34
C GLU A 143 27.78 -24.03 2.42
N VAL A 144 28.07 -24.29 3.70
CA VAL A 144 27.39 -23.67 4.84
C VAL A 144 28.04 -22.32 5.09
N LEU A 145 27.24 -21.27 5.06
CA LEU A 145 27.71 -19.88 5.22
C LEU A 145 27.45 -19.32 6.62
N ALA A 146 26.47 -19.87 7.34
CA ALA A 146 26.12 -19.42 8.68
C ALA A 146 25.40 -20.51 9.47
N HIS A 147 25.49 -20.42 10.80
CA HIS A 147 24.77 -21.28 11.74
C HIS A 147 24.22 -20.50 12.94
N THR A 148 23.28 -21.11 13.65
CA THR A 148 22.79 -20.66 14.96
C THR A 148 22.74 -21.85 15.92
N GLU A 149 22.34 -21.60 17.18
CA GLU A 149 22.16 -22.69 18.14
C GLU A 149 21.05 -23.67 17.72
N GLY A 150 19.96 -23.16 17.13
CA GLY A 150 18.80 -23.97 16.70
C GLY A 150 18.84 -24.40 15.22
N ALA A 151 19.76 -23.86 14.41
CA ALA A 151 19.88 -24.17 12.99
C ALA A 151 21.35 -24.39 12.61
N PRO A 152 21.82 -25.67 12.55
CA PRO A 152 23.21 -25.99 12.14
C PRO A 152 23.55 -25.47 10.74
N VAL A 153 22.56 -25.38 9.87
CA VAL A 153 22.65 -24.72 8.56
C VAL A 153 21.64 -23.58 8.56
N ALA A 154 22.08 -22.38 8.92
CA ALA A 154 21.24 -21.19 8.90
C ALA A 154 21.35 -20.41 7.58
N ALA A 155 22.46 -20.57 6.85
CA ALA A 155 22.62 -20.11 5.47
C ALA A 155 23.49 -21.07 4.69
N MET A 156 23.18 -21.23 3.40
CA MET A 156 23.96 -22.08 2.48
C MET A 156 23.97 -21.51 1.07
N ALA A 157 24.99 -21.88 0.29
CA ALA A 157 25.09 -21.52 -1.13
C ALA A 157 25.68 -22.63 -1.97
N ASP A 158 25.22 -22.76 -3.21
CA ASP A 158 25.92 -23.42 -4.30
C ASP A 158 26.14 -22.42 -5.44
N GLU A 159 27.30 -21.80 -5.43
CA GLU A 159 27.67 -20.78 -6.41
C GLU A 159 27.65 -21.29 -7.85
N SER A 160 27.97 -22.58 -8.06
CA SER A 160 28.02 -23.20 -9.39
C SER A 160 26.63 -23.29 -10.03
N ARG A 161 25.60 -23.52 -9.24
CA ARG A 161 24.20 -23.59 -9.66
C ARG A 161 23.44 -22.29 -9.39
N LYS A 162 24.06 -21.29 -8.73
CA LYS A 162 23.47 -20.04 -8.29
C LYS A 162 22.27 -20.23 -7.36
N LEU A 163 22.40 -21.16 -6.42
CA LEU A 163 21.36 -21.47 -5.43
C LEU A 163 21.83 -21.00 -4.06
N TYR A 164 20.97 -20.24 -3.39
CA TYR A 164 21.25 -19.60 -2.11
C TYR A 164 20.07 -19.78 -1.17
N GLY A 165 20.32 -19.78 0.12
CA GLY A 165 19.23 -19.86 1.07
C GLY A 165 19.61 -19.42 2.47
N VAL A 166 18.61 -18.91 3.20
CA VAL A 166 18.70 -18.47 4.59
C VAL A 166 17.49 -18.91 5.39
N GLN A 167 17.72 -19.32 6.65
CA GLN A 167 16.67 -19.74 7.56
C GLN A 167 15.89 -18.56 8.16
N TRP A 168 16.53 -17.40 8.30
CA TRP A 168 15.90 -16.19 8.85
C TRP A 168 15.13 -15.40 7.80
N HIS A 169 14.40 -14.38 8.27
CA HIS A 169 13.64 -13.44 7.45
C HIS A 169 14.44 -12.16 7.18
N PRO A 170 15.16 -12.03 6.05
CA PRO A 170 15.91 -10.82 5.72
C PRO A 170 15.00 -9.65 5.36
N GLU A 171 13.76 -9.90 4.95
CA GLU A 171 12.80 -8.89 4.51
C GLU A 171 12.27 -8.01 5.65
N VAL A 172 12.30 -8.49 6.91
CA VAL A 172 11.74 -7.75 8.04
C VAL A 172 12.74 -6.79 8.67
N LYS A 173 12.26 -5.67 9.22
CA LYS A 173 13.09 -4.64 9.89
C LYS A 173 13.94 -5.17 11.06
N HIS A 174 13.51 -6.28 11.67
CA HIS A 174 14.20 -6.89 12.79
C HIS A 174 15.48 -7.65 12.39
N SER A 175 15.72 -7.81 11.09
CA SER A 175 16.98 -8.25 10.48
C SER A 175 17.72 -7.05 9.91
N PRO A 176 18.58 -6.33 10.69
CA PRO A 176 19.14 -5.05 10.26
C PRO A 176 19.97 -5.10 8.98
N LEU A 177 20.60 -6.25 8.70
CA LEU A 177 21.39 -6.48 7.48
C LEU A 177 20.60 -7.23 6.39
N GLY A 178 19.29 -7.42 6.58
CA GLY A 178 18.46 -8.17 5.64
C GLY A 178 18.37 -7.53 4.26
N GLN A 179 18.22 -6.21 4.17
CA GLN A 179 18.21 -5.49 2.91
C GLN A 179 19.55 -5.66 2.15
N LYS A 180 20.67 -5.62 2.89
CA LYS A 180 22.02 -5.83 2.30
C LYS A 180 22.17 -7.24 1.72
N LEU A 181 21.62 -8.25 2.38
CA LEU A 181 21.59 -9.63 1.87
C LEU A 181 20.81 -9.71 0.55
N ILE A 182 19.64 -9.11 0.49
CA ILE A 182 18.81 -9.07 -0.73
C ILE A 182 19.56 -8.35 -1.86
N GLU A 183 20.18 -7.20 -1.58
CA GLU A 183 21.03 -6.48 -2.54
C GLU A 183 22.20 -7.32 -3.05
N ASN A 184 22.89 -8.04 -2.14
CA ASN A 184 23.98 -8.93 -2.54
C ASN A 184 23.48 -10.07 -3.46
N PHE A 185 22.32 -10.67 -3.14
CA PHE A 185 21.72 -11.67 -4.02
C PHE A 185 21.42 -11.10 -5.40
N LEU A 186 20.77 -9.94 -5.47
CA LEU A 186 20.35 -9.33 -6.73
C LEU A 186 21.54 -8.84 -7.57
N HIS A 187 22.46 -8.09 -6.96
CA HIS A 187 23.48 -7.37 -7.71
C HIS A 187 24.79 -8.13 -7.83
N ARG A 188 25.18 -8.94 -6.81
CA ARG A 188 26.43 -9.71 -6.86
C ARG A 188 26.20 -11.13 -7.41
N CYS A 189 25.22 -11.87 -6.88
CA CYS A 189 25.00 -13.25 -7.25
C CYS A 189 24.22 -13.39 -8.57
N ALA A 190 23.16 -12.61 -8.74
CA ALA A 190 22.35 -12.61 -9.96
C ALA A 190 22.80 -11.58 -11.01
N ALA A 191 23.74 -10.69 -10.68
CA ALA A 191 24.31 -9.64 -11.55
C ALA A 191 23.25 -8.75 -12.22
N LEU A 192 22.17 -8.43 -11.50
CA LEU A 192 21.09 -7.58 -12.00
C LEU A 192 21.46 -6.10 -11.86
N PRO A 193 21.09 -5.26 -12.85
CA PRO A 193 21.26 -3.83 -12.76
C PRO A 193 20.27 -3.19 -11.76
N ASN A 194 20.59 -1.99 -11.30
CA ASN A 194 19.69 -1.12 -10.56
C ASN A 194 19.03 -0.16 -11.58
N ASP A 195 17.94 -0.60 -12.23
CA ASP A 195 17.26 0.12 -13.31
C ASP A 195 15.74 0.33 -13.04
N TRP A 196 15.28 -0.03 -11.84
CA TRP A 196 13.92 0.21 -11.39
C TRP A 196 13.87 1.43 -10.49
N ASP A 197 13.64 2.60 -11.07
CA ASP A 197 13.51 3.88 -10.40
C ASP A 197 12.30 4.68 -10.93
N ALA A 198 11.96 5.80 -10.27
CA ALA A 198 10.79 6.59 -10.64
C ALA A 198 10.85 7.09 -12.09
N SER A 199 12.03 7.47 -12.57
CA SER A 199 12.22 8.02 -13.92
C SER A 199 11.97 6.96 -14.99
N SER A 200 12.56 5.78 -14.85
CA SER A 200 12.38 4.65 -15.77
C SER A 200 10.93 4.13 -15.77
N ILE A 201 10.30 4.11 -14.60
CA ILE A 201 8.88 3.75 -14.48
C ILE A 201 8.00 4.75 -15.23
N ILE A 202 8.24 6.06 -15.06
CA ILE A 202 7.49 7.10 -15.76
C ILE A 202 7.62 6.95 -17.27
N GLU A 203 8.84 6.75 -17.79
CA GLU A 203 9.09 6.59 -19.23
C GLU A 203 8.35 5.37 -19.80
N ASP A 204 8.41 4.23 -19.11
CA ASP A 204 7.73 2.99 -19.52
C ASP A 204 6.20 3.17 -19.50
N GLN A 205 5.64 3.75 -18.45
CA GLN A 205 4.20 3.99 -18.34
C GLN A 205 3.71 4.99 -19.38
N VAL A 206 4.41 6.09 -19.60
CA VAL A 206 4.07 7.09 -20.62
C VAL A 206 4.02 6.45 -22.01
N LYS A 207 4.99 5.59 -22.35
CA LYS A 207 5.00 4.86 -23.61
C LYS A 207 3.77 3.95 -23.75
N LYS A 208 3.49 3.12 -22.75
CA LYS A 208 2.35 2.20 -22.74
C LYS A 208 1.01 2.93 -22.87
N ILE A 209 0.84 4.02 -22.12
CA ILE A 209 -0.39 4.83 -22.16
C ILE A 209 -0.58 5.41 -23.56
N ARG A 210 0.45 5.98 -24.18
CA ARG A 210 0.36 6.52 -25.55
C ARG A 210 -0.03 5.46 -26.58
N GLU A 211 0.58 4.28 -26.50
CA GLU A 211 0.26 3.17 -27.39
C GLU A 211 -1.17 2.65 -27.20
N GLN A 212 -1.67 2.63 -25.96
CA GLN A 212 -3.01 2.17 -25.63
C GLN A 212 -4.10 3.19 -26.05
N VAL A 213 -3.88 4.47 -25.80
CA VAL A 213 -4.88 5.52 -25.97
C VAL A 213 -5.01 5.98 -27.44
N GLY A 214 -3.89 6.13 -28.14
CA GLY A 214 -3.90 6.70 -29.48
C GLY A 214 -4.55 8.10 -29.51
N ASP A 215 -5.54 8.29 -30.39
CA ASP A 215 -6.25 9.57 -30.56
C ASP A 215 -7.53 9.71 -29.70
N ALA A 216 -7.86 8.73 -28.87
CA ALA A 216 -9.07 8.74 -28.05
C ALA A 216 -8.95 9.70 -26.86
N GLU A 217 -10.08 10.15 -26.33
CA GLU A 217 -10.13 10.90 -25.08
C GLU A 217 -10.27 9.97 -23.87
N VAL A 218 -9.80 10.46 -22.73
CA VAL A 218 -9.69 9.72 -21.47
C VAL A 218 -10.34 10.53 -20.35
N ILE A 219 -11.07 9.84 -19.46
CA ILE A 219 -11.63 10.42 -18.25
C ILE A 219 -10.94 9.85 -17.01
N CYS A 220 -10.75 10.67 -15.99
CA CYS A 220 -10.19 10.29 -14.69
C CYS A 220 -11.03 10.85 -13.55
N GLY A 221 -11.41 10.01 -12.59
CA GLY A 221 -11.99 10.47 -11.33
C GLY A 221 -10.88 10.85 -10.34
N LEU A 222 -10.87 12.09 -9.87
CA LEU A 222 -9.98 12.53 -8.80
C LEU A 222 -10.70 12.40 -7.45
N SER A 223 -10.18 11.55 -6.58
CA SER A 223 -10.67 11.40 -5.21
C SER A 223 -10.03 12.38 -4.23
N GLY A 224 -9.04 13.16 -4.69
CA GLY A 224 -8.18 13.98 -3.83
C GLY A 224 -7.05 13.17 -3.15
N GLY A 225 -7.00 11.84 -3.31
CA GLY A 225 -5.91 10.99 -2.81
C GLY A 225 -4.69 10.99 -3.73
N VAL A 226 -3.51 10.64 -3.18
CA VAL A 226 -2.25 10.60 -3.94
C VAL A 226 -2.31 9.67 -5.15
N ASP A 227 -2.99 8.53 -5.05
CA ASP A 227 -3.02 7.54 -6.14
C ASP A 227 -3.74 8.07 -7.37
N SER A 228 -4.93 8.67 -7.20
CA SER A 228 -5.67 9.29 -8.29
C SER A 228 -4.92 10.51 -8.86
N ALA A 229 -4.23 11.28 -8.02
CA ALA A 229 -3.43 12.43 -8.45
C ALA A 229 -2.22 12.00 -9.30
N VAL A 230 -1.47 11.00 -8.85
CA VAL A 230 -0.30 10.48 -9.58
C VAL A 230 -0.73 9.78 -10.87
N ALA A 231 -1.80 8.98 -10.84
CA ALA A 231 -2.35 8.35 -12.04
C ALA A 231 -2.75 9.39 -13.09
N ALA A 232 -3.47 10.44 -12.68
CA ALA A 232 -3.86 11.54 -13.57
C ALA A 232 -2.65 12.29 -14.14
N ALA A 233 -1.62 12.59 -13.30
CA ALA A 233 -0.41 13.27 -13.74
C ALA A 233 0.40 12.43 -14.75
N LEU A 234 0.52 11.11 -14.53
CA LEU A 234 1.16 10.18 -15.48
C LEU A 234 0.43 10.15 -16.82
N VAL A 235 -0.90 10.02 -16.79
CA VAL A 235 -1.71 9.99 -18.01
C VAL A 235 -1.62 11.32 -18.73
N HIS A 236 -1.70 12.45 -18.00
CA HIS A 236 -1.54 13.77 -18.60
C HIS A 236 -0.16 13.97 -19.25
N LYS A 237 0.90 13.52 -18.60
CA LYS A 237 2.27 13.53 -19.19
C LYS A 237 2.34 12.72 -20.48
N ALA A 238 1.55 11.67 -20.59
CA ALA A 238 1.50 10.82 -21.79
C ALA A 238 0.70 11.45 -22.93
N ILE A 239 -0.51 11.94 -22.67
CA ILE A 239 -1.51 12.30 -23.69
C ILE A 239 -2.01 13.76 -23.63
N GLY A 240 -1.56 14.55 -22.67
CA GLY A 240 -1.90 15.98 -22.57
C GLY A 240 -3.40 16.23 -22.47
N ASP A 241 -3.90 17.10 -23.33
CA ASP A 241 -5.29 17.58 -23.34
C ASP A 241 -6.36 16.52 -23.68
N GLN A 242 -5.96 15.31 -24.06
CA GLN A 242 -6.91 14.19 -24.25
C GLN A 242 -7.47 13.69 -22.90
N LEU A 243 -6.84 14.07 -21.77
CA LEU A 243 -7.32 13.73 -20.43
C LEU A 243 -8.26 14.82 -19.89
N THR A 244 -9.43 14.41 -19.42
CA THR A 244 -10.33 15.23 -18.60
C THR A 244 -10.49 14.60 -17.23
N CYS A 245 -10.16 15.34 -16.16
CA CYS A 245 -10.38 14.90 -14.80
C CYS A 245 -11.72 15.42 -14.25
N VAL A 246 -12.39 14.60 -13.43
CA VAL A 246 -13.62 14.95 -12.72
C VAL A 246 -13.38 14.85 -11.24
N PHE A 247 -13.64 15.91 -10.52
CA PHE A 247 -13.59 15.96 -9.05
C PHE A 247 -14.99 16.23 -8.51
N VAL A 248 -15.45 15.39 -7.59
CA VAL A 248 -16.75 15.54 -6.91
C VAL A 248 -16.52 16.09 -5.52
N ASP A 249 -16.98 17.30 -5.28
CA ASP A 249 -17.09 17.86 -3.94
C ASP A 249 -18.42 17.39 -3.30
N HIS A 250 -18.32 16.36 -2.50
CA HIS A 250 -19.45 15.75 -1.79
C HIS A 250 -19.70 16.37 -0.40
N GLY A 251 -19.02 17.45 -0.08
CA GLY A 251 -19.21 18.15 1.21
C GLY A 251 -18.67 17.44 2.44
N LEU A 252 -18.04 16.25 2.31
CA LEU A 252 -17.49 15.48 3.44
C LEU A 252 -15.96 15.51 3.48
N LEU A 253 -15.34 16.39 2.71
CA LEU A 253 -13.90 16.59 2.65
C LEU A 253 -13.38 17.40 3.84
N ARG A 254 -12.07 17.29 4.10
CA ARG A 254 -11.36 18.08 5.11
C ARG A 254 -11.35 19.57 4.74
N LYS A 255 -11.03 20.41 5.71
CA LYS A 255 -10.81 21.84 5.50
C LYS A 255 -9.69 22.07 4.47
N GLY A 256 -9.98 22.85 3.44
CA GLY A 256 -9.03 23.25 2.40
C GLY A 256 -8.77 22.22 1.29
N GLU A 257 -9.30 21.00 1.38
CA GLU A 257 -9.05 19.95 0.37
C GLU A 257 -9.63 20.29 -0.99
N VAL A 258 -10.83 20.86 -1.03
CA VAL A 258 -11.49 21.25 -2.29
C VAL A 258 -10.63 22.27 -3.04
N GLU A 259 -10.16 23.30 -2.32
CA GLU A 259 -9.32 24.36 -2.88
C GLU A 259 -7.95 23.81 -3.32
N GLN A 260 -7.38 22.89 -2.55
CA GLN A 260 -6.12 22.24 -2.90
C GLN A 260 -6.23 21.47 -4.23
N VAL A 261 -7.32 20.74 -4.44
CA VAL A 261 -7.54 20.04 -5.72
C VAL A 261 -7.82 21.02 -6.86
N LYS A 262 -8.65 22.03 -6.63
CA LYS A 262 -9.04 23.00 -7.67
C LYS A 262 -7.88 23.91 -8.10
N HIS A 263 -7.00 24.30 -7.18
CA HIS A 263 -5.95 25.28 -7.45
C HIS A 263 -4.57 24.64 -7.50
N ASP A 264 -4.12 24.00 -6.44
CA ASP A 264 -2.74 23.54 -6.34
C ASP A 264 -2.43 22.40 -7.31
N PHE A 265 -3.33 21.41 -7.40
CA PHE A 265 -3.15 20.30 -8.34
C PHE A 265 -3.23 20.77 -9.82
N VAL A 266 -4.20 21.62 -10.14
CA VAL A 266 -4.34 22.14 -11.51
C VAL A 266 -3.17 23.06 -11.87
N ALA A 267 -2.73 23.91 -10.94
CA ALA A 267 -1.56 24.78 -11.17
C ALA A 267 -0.27 23.98 -11.39
N ALA A 268 -0.09 22.87 -10.68
CA ALA A 268 1.08 22.02 -10.82
C ALA A 268 1.08 21.17 -12.09
N THR A 269 -0.10 20.77 -12.57
CA THR A 269 -0.21 19.80 -13.67
C THR A 269 -0.72 20.38 -14.99
N GLY A 270 -1.49 21.47 -14.97
CA GLY A 270 -2.18 22.01 -16.14
C GLY A 270 -3.37 21.16 -16.64
N ILE A 271 -3.78 20.15 -15.87
CA ILE A 271 -4.84 19.21 -16.25
C ILE A 271 -6.21 19.91 -16.34
N ARG A 272 -6.99 19.57 -17.36
CA ARG A 272 -8.38 19.98 -17.46
C ARG A 272 -9.21 19.31 -16.36
N LEU A 273 -9.77 20.11 -15.45
CA LEU A 273 -10.56 19.65 -14.30
C LEU A 273 -12.01 20.16 -14.40
N ILE A 274 -12.95 19.21 -14.31
CA ILE A 274 -14.37 19.50 -14.10
C ILE A 274 -14.66 19.25 -12.63
N THR A 275 -15.15 20.27 -11.92
CA THR A 275 -15.56 20.14 -10.53
C THR A 275 -17.08 20.10 -10.44
N VAL A 276 -17.60 19.07 -9.77
CA VAL A 276 -19.02 18.93 -9.48
C VAL A 276 -19.25 19.25 -8.01
N ASP A 277 -19.96 20.32 -7.75
CA ASP A 277 -20.45 20.64 -6.39
C ASP A 277 -21.74 19.85 -6.13
N ALA A 278 -21.66 18.93 -5.16
CA ALA A 278 -22.76 18.06 -4.76
C ALA A 278 -22.95 18.05 -3.23
N ALA A 279 -22.34 19.00 -2.52
CA ALA A 279 -22.31 19.00 -1.06
C ALA A 279 -23.73 18.95 -0.45
N ASP A 280 -24.65 19.80 -0.92
CA ASP A 280 -26.02 19.82 -0.43
C ASP A 280 -26.78 18.52 -0.73
N ASP A 281 -26.59 17.96 -1.94
CA ASP A 281 -27.20 16.69 -2.33
C ASP A 281 -26.81 15.51 -1.43
N PHE A 282 -25.53 15.48 -0.98
CA PHE A 282 -25.04 14.46 -0.07
C PHE A 282 -25.57 14.67 1.35
N LEU A 283 -25.57 15.90 1.85
CA LEU A 283 -26.07 16.23 3.18
C LEU A 283 -27.57 15.93 3.29
N ASP A 284 -28.37 16.28 2.30
CA ASP A 284 -29.80 15.98 2.26
C ASP A 284 -30.06 14.46 2.28
N ALA A 285 -29.27 13.68 1.56
CA ALA A 285 -29.41 12.23 1.56
C ALA A 285 -28.97 11.57 2.88
N LEU A 286 -28.13 12.21 3.67
CA LEU A 286 -27.63 11.75 4.96
C LEU A 286 -28.44 12.27 6.15
N ALA A 287 -29.43 13.13 5.92
CA ALA A 287 -30.28 13.67 6.98
C ALA A 287 -30.98 12.53 7.76
N GLY A 288 -30.88 12.56 9.09
CA GLY A 288 -31.44 11.56 9.99
C GLY A 288 -30.73 10.19 9.96
N VAL A 289 -29.56 10.07 9.31
CA VAL A 289 -28.81 8.81 9.22
C VAL A 289 -27.63 8.82 10.20
N SER A 290 -27.67 7.92 11.18
CA SER A 290 -26.61 7.74 12.19
C SER A 290 -25.89 6.38 12.12
N GLU A 291 -26.48 5.39 11.45
CA GLU A 291 -25.93 4.04 11.38
C GLU A 291 -24.78 3.99 10.36
N PRO A 292 -23.58 3.47 10.72
CA PRO A 292 -22.34 3.55 9.93
C PRO A 292 -22.44 2.93 8.53
N GLU A 293 -22.95 1.71 8.43
CA GLU A 293 -23.04 1.01 7.15
C GLU A 293 -24.04 1.69 6.21
N ARG A 294 -25.11 2.27 6.77
CA ARG A 294 -26.08 3.02 5.99
C ARG A 294 -25.48 4.34 5.46
N LYS A 295 -24.66 5.03 6.28
CA LYS A 295 -23.88 6.21 5.81
C LYS A 295 -22.98 5.81 4.64
N ARG A 296 -22.17 4.77 4.79
CA ARG A 296 -21.25 4.28 3.74
C ARG A 296 -21.97 3.96 2.44
N LYS A 297 -23.11 3.25 2.53
CA LYS A 297 -23.92 2.86 1.39
C LYS A 297 -24.50 4.08 0.65
N ILE A 298 -25.09 5.03 1.38
CA ILE A 298 -25.66 6.26 0.80
C ILE A 298 -24.56 7.08 0.12
N ILE A 299 -23.42 7.30 0.80
CA ILE A 299 -22.30 8.07 0.26
C ILE A 299 -21.77 7.42 -1.01
N GLY A 300 -21.55 6.10 -1.00
CA GLY A 300 -21.07 5.36 -2.15
C GLY A 300 -22.03 5.43 -3.34
N GLU A 301 -23.33 5.18 -3.12
CA GLU A 301 -24.33 5.24 -4.17
C GLU A 301 -24.47 6.64 -4.77
N LYS A 302 -24.52 7.67 -3.93
CA LYS A 302 -24.58 9.07 -4.38
C LYS A 302 -23.34 9.46 -5.17
N PHE A 303 -22.15 9.06 -4.70
CA PHE A 303 -20.90 9.34 -5.40
C PHE A 303 -20.91 8.77 -6.83
N ILE A 304 -21.30 7.52 -6.95
CA ILE A 304 -21.41 6.84 -8.24
C ILE A 304 -22.36 7.61 -9.18
N ARG A 305 -23.58 7.94 -8.72
CA ARG A 305 -24.57 8.66 -9.52
C ARG A 305 -24.10 10.06 -9.94
N THR A 306 -23.42 10.76 -9.04
CA THR A 306 -22.87 12.09 -9.34
C THR A 306 -21.75 12.00 -10.38
N PHE A 307 -20.87 11.01 -10.23
CA PHE A 307 -19.78 10.79 -11.17
C PHE A 307 -20.31 10.37 -12.56
N GLU A 308 -21.30 9.48 -12.63
CA GLU A 308 -21.97 9.11 -13.89
C GLU A 308 -22.56 10.32 -14.64
N LYS A 309 -23.18 11.25 -13.90
CA LYS A 309 -23.73 12.49 -14.48
C LYS A 309 -22.61 13.34 -15.09
N ALA A 310 -21.49 13.49 -14.40
CA ALA A 310 -20.33 14.21 -14.91
C ALA A 310 -19.69 13.50 -16.12
N GLN A 311 -19.62 12.18 -16.10
CA GLN A 311 -19.15 11.40 -17.26
C GLN A 311 -19.99 11.67 -18.51
N ARG A 312 -21.31 11.70 -18.40
CA ARG A 312 -22.19 12.01 -19.54
C ARG A 312 -21.91 13.38 -20.12
N GLN A 313 -21.69 14.39 -19.29
CA GLN A 313 -21.30 15.72 -19.75
C GLN A 313 -19.99 15.68 -20.55
N VAL A 314 -18.96 14.96 -20.07
CA VAL A 314 -17.68 14.81 -20.77
C VAL A 314 -17.87 14.12 -22.11
N LEU A 315 -18.69 13.05 -22.16
CA LEU A 315 -19.02 12.33 -23.40
C LEU A 315 -19.72 13.24 -24.44
N GLU A 316 -20.70 14.02 -23.99
CA GLU A 316 -21.43 14.97 -24.87
C GLU A 316 -20.49 16.05 -25.42
N GLU A 317 -19.63 16.63 -24.57
CA GLU A 317 -18.64 17.63 -24.99
C GLU A 317 -17.61 17.07 -25.97
N ALA A 318 -17.13 15.84 -25.74
CA ALA A 318 -16.22 15.15 -26.66
C ALA A 318 -16.89 14.85 -28.00
N GLY A 319 -18.11 14.30 -27.95
CA GLY A 319 -18.90 14.01 -29.15
C GLY A 319 -19.18 15.27 -30.01
N ALA A 320 -19.43 16.41 -29.38
CA ALA A 320 -19.58 17.69 -30.07
C ALA A 320 -18.31 18.14 -30.82
N ARG A 321 -17.13 17.67 -30.38
CA ARG A 321 -15.82 17.89 -31.04
C ARG A 321 -15.45 16.78 -32.01
N GLY A 322 -16.33 15.79 -32.24
CA GLY A 322 -16.03 14.61 -33.06
C GLY A 322 -15.01 13.67 -32.45
N LYS A 323 -14.86 13.69 -31.13
CA LYS A 323 -13.96 12.82 -30.35
C LYS A 323 -14.75 11.76 -29.59
N GLU A 324 -14.10 10.64 -29.29
CA GLU A 324 -14.68 9.54 -28.55
C GLU A 324 -13.89 9.32 -27.24
N VAL A 325 -14.60 9.28 -26.12
CA VAL A 325 -14.02 8.92 -24.81
C VAL A 325 -14.10 7.40 -24.66
N LYS A 326 -12.95 6.74 -24.71
CA LYS A 326 -12.87 5.27 -24.66
C LYS A 326 -12.34 4.72 -23.34
N PHE A 327 -11.64 5.53 -22.57
CA PHE A 327 -10.86 5.07 -21.45
C PHE A 327 -11.23 5.76 -20.15
N LEU A 328 -11.17 4.98 -19.04
CA LEU A 328 -11.28 5.45 -17.67
C LEU A 328 -9.99 5.13 -16.92
N VAL A 329 -9.40 6.15 -16.29
CA VAL A 329 -8.22 5.98 -15.44
C VAL A 329 -8.63 5.47 -14.06
N GLN A 330 -7.93 4.45 -13.59
CA GLN A 330 -8.10 3.89 -12.24
C GLN A 330 -6.74 3.82 -11.53
N GLY A 331 -6.70 4.27 -10.28
CA GLY A 331 -5.50 4.28 -9.44
C GLY A 331 -5.30 2.97 -8.64
N THR A 332 -5.55 1.80 -9.24
CA THR A 332 -5.33 0.49 -8.61
C THR A 332 -3.85 0.28 -8.32
N LEU A 333 -3.50 -0.18 -7.13
CA LEU A 333 -2.13 -0.49 -6.72
C LEU A 333 -1.84 -1.99 -6.78
N TYR A 334 -0.55 -2.35 -6.74
CA TYR A 334 -0.12 -3.74 -6.79
C TYR A 334 -0.64 -4.60 -5.62
N PRO A 335 -0.63 -4.14 -4.36
CA PRO A 335 -1.24 -4.88 -3.25
C PRO A 335 -2.73 -5.20 -3.47
N ASP A 336 -3.52 -4.26 -4.00
CA ASP A 336 -4.94 -4.47 -4.30
C ASP A 336 -5.15 -5.61 -5.31
N VAL A 337 -4.23 -5.74 -6.29
CA VAL A 337 -4.26 -6.80 -7.30
C VAL A 337 -3.96 -8.16 -6.69
N VAL A 338 -2.97 -8.22 -5.81
CA VAL A 338 -2.55 -9.47 -5.14
C VAL A 338 -3.63 -9.96 -4.19
N GLU A 339 -4.21 -9.06 -3.37
CA GLU A 339 -5.29 -9.40 -2.42
C GLU A 339 -6.56 -9.87 -3.13
N SER A 340 -6.86 -9.34 -4.31
CA SER A 340 -8.00 -9.79 -5.12
C SER A 340 -7.77 -11.13 -5.83
N GLY A 341 -6.65 -11.80 -5.59
CA GLY A 341 -6.34 -13.16 -6.08
C GLY A 341 -5.85 -13.25 -7.52
N GLY A 342 -5.42 -12.15 -8.13
CA GLY A 342 -4.78 -12.13 -9.47
C GLY A 342 -5.58 -12.73 -10.64
N GLY A 343 -6.75 -13.32 -10.36
CA GLY A 343 -7.66 -13.98 -11.28
C GLY A 343 -9.00 -13.21 -11.43
N ASP A 344 -10.09 -13.94 -11.68
CA ASP A 344 -11.45 -13.38 -11.88
C ASP A 344 -11.99 -12.49 -10.74
N GLY A 345 -11.37 -12.48 -9.55
CA GLY A 345 -11.65 -11.54 -8.46
C GLY A 345 -11.34 -10.07 -8.83
N ALA A 346 -10.37 -9.83 -9.72
CA ALA A 346 -10.15 -8.51 -10.32
C ALA A 346 -11.36 -8.05 -11.16
N ALA A 347 -12.19 -8.98 -11.61
CA ALA A 347 -13.46 -8.69 -12.27
C ALA A 347 -14.51 -8.14 -11.30
N ASN A 348 -14.46 -8.50 -10.00
CA ASN A 348 -15.39 -7.98 -9.00
C ASN A 348 -15.07 -6.53 -8.57
N ILE A 349 -13.79 -6.16 -8.49
CA ILE A 349 -13.40 -4.74 -8.34
C ILE A 349 -13.80 -3.97 -9.61
N LYS A 350 -13.69 -4.58 -10.79
CA LYS A 350 -14.19 -4.03 -12.06
C LYS A 350 -15.70 -3.81 -12.09
N SER A 351 -16.50 -4.64 -11.42
CA SER A 351 -17.95 -4.52 -11.42
C SER A 351 -18.49 -3.36 -10.58
N HIS A 352 -17.76 -2.93 -9.55
CA HIS A 352 -18.17 -1.81 -8.71
C HIS A 352 -17.84 -0.43 -9.29
N HIS A 353 -16.94 -0.36 -10.28
CA HIS A 353 -16.56 0.87 -10.97
C HIS A 353 -17.08 0.97 -12.41
N ASN A 354 -17.52 -0.13 -13.02
CA ASN A 354 -18.30 -0.15 -14.26
C ASN A 354 -19.80 -0.13 -13.93
N VAL A 355 -20.27 0.96 -13.35
CA VAL A 355 -21.54 1.00 -12.67
C VAL A 355 -22.69 1.25 -13.59
N GLY A 356 -23.77 0.53 -13.31
CA GLY A 356 -25.06 0.68 -13.94
C GLY A 356 -25.61 2.11 -13.85
N GLY A 357 -25.86 2.70 -15.00
CA GLY A 357 -26.39 4.05 -15.20
C GLY A 357 -25.91 4.72 -16.48
N LEU A 358 -24.77 4.27 -17.01
CA LEU A 358 -24.39 4.55 -18.39
C LEU A 358 -25.30 3.74 -19.32
N PRO A 359 -25.60 4.21 -20.55
CA PRO A 359 -26.21 3.39 -21.58
C PRO A 359 -25.45 2.05 -21.65
N GLU A 360 -26.15 0.93 -21.74
CA GLU A 360 -25.55 -0.44 -21.74
C GLU A 360 -24.45 -0.61 -22.81
N ASP A 361 -24.37 0.33 -23.74
CA ASP A 361 -23.45 0.35 -24.89
C ASP A 361 -22.09 0.98 -24.59
N ILE A 362 -21.87 1.68 -23.46
CA ILE A 362 -20.60 2.35 -23.16
C ILE A 362 -19.79 1.54 -22.15
N LYS A 363 -18.84 0.75 -22.66
CA LYS A 363 -17.84 0.05 -21.86
C LYS A 363 -16.50 0.75 -21.98
N PHE A 364 -16.10 1.51 -20.96
CA PHE A 364 -14.75 2.04 -20.88
C PHE A 364 -13.72 0.93 -20.77
N GLN A 365 -12.62 1.08 -21.51
CA GLN A 365 -11.40 0.33 -21.22
C GLN A 365 -10.66 1.02 -20.07
N LEU A 366 -10.02 0.22 -19.21
CA LEU A 366 -9.29 0.77 -18.06
C LEU A 366 -7.86 1.12 -18.44
N ILE A 367 -7.39 2.25 -17.90
CA ILE A 367 -5.98 2.62 -17.82
C ILE A 367 -5.60 2.58 -16.36
N GLU A 368 -4.75 1.62 -15.98
CA GLU A 368 -4.32 1.38 -14.61
C GLU A 368 -2.79 1.58 -14.49
N PRO A 369 -2.29 2.81 -14.54
CA PRO A 369 -0.85 3.07 -14.63
C PRO A 369 -0.07 2.69 -13.38
N LEU A 370 -0.76 2.50 -12.24
CA LEU A 370 -0.16 2.19 -10.95
C LEU A 370 -0.31 0.72 -10.57
N ARG A 371 -0.93 -0.11 -11.42
CA ARG A 371 -1.31 -1.50 -11.12
C ARG A 371 -0.15 -2.40 -10.68
N THR A 372 1.05 -2.08 -11.11
CA THR A 372 2.28 -2.84 -10.78
C THR A 372 3.10 -2.18 -9.70
N LEU A 373 2.62 -1.13 -9.04
CA LEU A 373 3.40 -0.28 -8.14
C LEU A 373 2.94 -0.40 -6.69
N PHE A 374 3.90 -0.31 -5.78
CA PHE A 374 3.65 -0.11 -4.36
C PHE A 374 3.44 1.37 -4.04
N LYS A 375 2.88 1.66 -2.86
CA LYS A 375 2.52 3.01 -2.44
C LYS A 375 3.70 3.98 -2.36
N ASP A 376 4.85 3.51 -1.93
CA ASP A 376 6.10 4.28 -1.86
C ASP A 376 6.65 4.62 -3.26
N GLU A 377 6.55 3.68 -4.21
CA GLU A 377 6.90 3.94 -5.62
C GLU A 377 5.97 5.00 -6.22
N VAL A 378 4.67 4.94 -5.93
CA VAL A 378 3.70 5.95 -6.38
C VAL A 378 4.06 7.34 -5.84
N ARG A 379 4.48 7.44 -4.58
CA ARG A 379 4.93 8.71 -4.00
C ARG A 379 6.21 9.22 -4.66
N ALA A 380 7.18 8.34 -4.90
CA ALA A 380 8.41 8.70 -5.60
C ALA A 380 8.11 9.24 -7.02
N ILE A 381 7.22 8.58 -7.75
CA ILE A 381 6.74 9.03 -9.05
C ILE A 381 6.03 10.38 -8.95
N GLY A 382 5.18 10.57 -7.95
CA GLY A 382 4.48 11.85 -7.73
C GLY A 382 5.45 13.01 -7.51
N THR A 383 6.51 12.79 -6.73
CA THR A 383 7.59 13.78 -6.51
C THR A 383 8.34 14.07 -7.80
N GLU A 384 8.72 13.04 -8.57
CA GLU A 384 9.44 13.18 -9.85
C GLU A 384 8.58 13.87 -10.93
N LEU A 385 7.26 13.72 -10.87
CA LEU A 385 6.31 14.44 -11.72
C LEU A 385 6.08 15.89 -11.29
N GLY A 386 6.66 16.33 -10.17
CA GLY A 386 6.55 17.70 -9.66
C GLY A 386 5.24 18.00 -8.94
N LEU A 387 4.53 16.98 -8.46
CA LEU A 387 3.35 17.19 -7.61
C LEU A 387 3.76 17.78 -6.25
N PRO A 388 2.95 18.70 -5.68
CA PRO A 388 3.21 19.27 -4.37
C PRO A 388 3.32 18.20 -3.26
N ASP A 389 4.21 18.41 -2.31
CA ASP A 389 4.44 17.50 -1.17
C ASP A 389 3.15 17.26 -0.36
N GLU A 390 2.29 18.26 -0.24
CA GLU A 390 1.00 18.17 0.44
C GLU A 390 0.02 17.19 -0.24
N ILE A 391 0.21 16.91 -1.53
CA ILE A 391 -0.55 15.91 -2.28
C ILE A 391 0.15 14.55 -2.18
N VAL A 392 1.46 14.50 -2.41
CA VAL A 392 2.24 13.25 -2.45
C VAL A 392 2.29 12.56 -1.09
N TRP A 393 2.52 13.35 -0.02
CA TRP A 393 2.68 12.84 1.35
C TRP A 393 1.41 12.90 2.18
N ARG A 394 0.29 13.16 1.53
CA ARG A 394 -1.01 13.17 2.19
C ARG A 394 -1.28 11.84 2.89
N GLN A 395 -1.71 11.93 4.15
CA GLN A 395 -2.17 10.76 4.89
C GLN A 395 -3.39 10.13 4.21
N PRO A 396 -3.56 8.80 4.26
CA PRO A 396 -4.75 8.15 3.77
C PRO A 396 -6.02 8.79 4.33
N PHE A 397 -7.04 8.89 3.49
CA PHE A 397 -8.33 9.43 3.86
C PHE A 397 -9.45 8.56 3.27
N PRO A 398 -10.44 8.16 4.06
CA PRO A 398 -11.44 7.21 3.61
C PRO A 398 -12.36 7.81 2.55
N GLY A 399 -12.86 6.97 1.63
CA GLY A 399 -13.78 7.41 0.58
C GLY A 399 -15.03 8.14 1.10
N PRO A 400 -15.69 7.69 2.20
CA PRO A 400 -16.79 8.42 2.82
C PRO A 400 -16.40 9.74 3.51
N GLY A 401 -15.13 10.10 3.52
CA GLY A 401 -14.64 11.35 4.09
C GLY A 401 -14.86 11.45 5.60
N LEU A 402 -15.14 12.67 6.05
CA LEU A 402 -15.45 12.96 7.46
C LEU A 402 -16.80 12.35 7.91
N GLY A 403 -17.63 11.86 6.99
CA GLY A 403 -18.93 11.27 7.31
C GLY A 403 -18.85 10.09 8.27
N ILE A 404 -17.79 9.29 8.20
CA ILE A 404 -17.52 8.16 9.11
C ILE A 404 -16.67 8.54 10.32
N ARG A 405 -16.43 9.83 10.53
CA ARG A 405 -15.72 10.39 11.69
C ARG A 405 -16.64 11.27 12.57
N ILE A 406 -17.94 11.29 12.26
CA ILE A 406 -18.98 11.86 13.10
C ILE A 406 -19.82 10.70 13.63
N ILE A 407 -19.66 10.36 14.92
CA ILE A 407 -20.48 9.35 15.57
C ILE A 407 -21.84 9.97 15.88
N GLY A 408 -22.84 9.59 15.07
CA GLY A 408 -24.17 10.18 15.08
C GLY A 408 -24.59 10.73 13.71
N GLU A 409 -25.63 11.56 13.67
CA GLU A 409 -26.12 12.20 12.44
C GLU A 409 -25.11 13.21 11.90
N ILE A 410 -24.96 13.25 10.57
CA ILE A 410 -24.09 14.20 9.88
C ILE A 410 -24.89 15.47 9.58
N THR A 411 -24.45 16.60 10.15
CA THR A 411 -24.99 17.93 9.83
C THR A 411 -23.86 18.85 9.39
N LYS A 412 -24.22 19.94 8.72
CA LYS A 412 -23.24 20.94 8.29
C LYS A 412 -22.44 21.51 9.47
N GLU A 413 -23.12 21.81 10.58
CA GLU A 413 -22.50 22.37 11.79
C GLU A 413 -21.50 21.36 12.40
N ARG A 414 -21.88 20.08 12.47
CA ARG A 414 -21.01 19.01 12.98
C ARG A 414 -19.80 18.78 12.08
N LEU A 415 -19.99 18.86 10.76
CA LEU A 415 -18.90 18.77 9.79
C LEU A 415 -17.93 19.95 9.91
N ASP A 416 -18.44 21.17 9.98
CA ASP A 416 -17.60 22.35 10.11
C ASP A 416 -16.81 22.32 11.43
N LEU A 417 -17.43 21.88 12.52
CA LEU A 417 -16.77 21.69 13.80
C LEU A 417 -15.65 20.65 13.73
N LEU A 418 -15.92 19.49 13.09
CA LEU A 418 -14.93 18.44 12.93
C LEU A 418 -13.78 18.85 11.98
N ARG A 419 -14.08 19.62 10.93
CA ARG A 419 -13.07 20.18 10.01
C ARG A 419 -12.06 21.07 10.75
N GLU A 420 -12.54 21.93 11.65
CA GLU A 420 -11.65 22.78 12.46
C GLU A 420 -10.77 21.93 13.38
N ALA A 421 -11.35 20.98 14.11
CA ALA A 421 -10.60 20.10 15.01
C ALA A 421 -9.58 19.24 14.27
N ASP A 422 -9.93 18.67 13.11
CA ASP A 422 -9.01 17.90 12.25
C ASP A 422 -7.89 18.79 11.71
N ALA A 423 -8.17 20.02 11.29
CA ALA A 423 -7.17 20.94 10.80
C ALA A 423 -6.15 21.31 11.88
N ILE A 424 -6.60 21.59 13.11
CA ILE A 424 -5.74 21.88 14.26
C ILE A 424 -4.83 20.69 14.57
N ALA A 425 -5.39 19.48 14.63
CA ALA A 425 -4.61 18.28 14.92
C ALA A 425 -3.53 18.04 13.85
N ARG A 426 -3.86 18.14 12.57
CA ARG A 426 -2.90 17.98 11.47
C ARG A 426 -1.82 19.06 11.49
N GLU A 427 -2.18 20.30 11.73
CA GLU A 427 -1.24 21.41 11.81
C GLU A 427 -0.20 21.20 12.92
N GLU A 428 -0.63 20.82 14.13
CA GLU A 428 0.28 20.62 15.25
C GLU A 428 1.16 19.35 15.08
N LEU A 429 0.61 18.28 14.50
CA LEU A 429 1.41 17.10 14.16
C LEU A 429 2.48 17.42 13.10
N SER A 430 2.15 18.22 12.09
CA SER A 430 3.10 18.66 11.07
C SER A 430 4.18 19.59 11.64
N LYS A 431 3.82 20.55 12.48
CA LYS A 431 4.79 21.41 13.18
C LYS A 431 5.77 20.61 14.06
N ALA A 432 5.30 19.50 14.62
CA ALA A 432 6.12 18.58 15.40
C ALA A 432 6.96 17.62 14.53
N GLY A 433 6.85 17.67 13.19
CA GLY A 433 7.55 16.78 12.26
C GLY A 433 7.05 15.33 12.29
N LEU A 434 5.83 15.07 12.77
CA LEU A 434 5.26 13.74 12.96
C LEU A 434 4.36 13.28 11.79
N ASP A 435 4.11 14.12 10.82
CA ASP A 435 3.21 13.88 9.69
C ASP A 435 3.68 12.75 8.75
N ARG A 436 4.96 12.39 8.78
CA ARG A 436 5.52 11.25 8.02
C ARG A 436 5.62 9.96 8.84
N ASP A 437 5.79 10.07 10.15
CA ASP A 437 5.91 8.93 11.07
C ASP A 437 4.53 8.35 11.44
N ILE A 438 3.51 9.20 11.45
CA ILE A 438 2.13 8.82 11.70
C ILE A 438 1.46 8.48 10.37
N TRP A 439 1.09 7.21 10.19
CA TRP A 439 0.39 6.75 8.99
C TRP A 439 -0.91 7.51 8.74
N GLN A 440 -1.71 7.66 9.80
CA GLN A 440 -2.99 8.34 9.79
C GLN A 440 -3.36 8.77 11.21
N CYS A 441 -4.01 9.92 11.35
CA CYS A 441 -4.59 10.38 12.61
C CYS A 441 -6.07 10.73 12.39
N PRO A 442 -7.00 9.75 12.41
CA PRO A 442 -8.42 10.04 12.48
C PRO A 442 -8.75 10.95 13.67
N VAL A 443 -9.44 12.06 13.39
CA VAL A 443 -10.05 12.93 14.39
C VAL A 443 -11.55 12.67 14.33
N VAL A 444 -12.14 12.22 15.45
CA VAL A 444 -13.51 11.70 15.48
C VAL A 444 -14.36 12.54 16.43
N LEU A 445 -15.49 13.03 15.95
CA LEU A 445 -16.47 13.75 16.74
C LEU A 445 -17.51 12.80 17.33
N LEU A 446 -17.57 12.70 18.66
CA LEU A 446 -18.61 11.96 19.36
C LEU A 446 -19.85 12.86 19.50
N ALA A 447 -20.58 13.05 18.39
CA ALA A 447 -21.62 14.07 18.28
C ALA A 447 -22.84 13.82 19.16
N ASP A 448 -23.13 12.56 19.48
CA ASP A 448 -24.27 12.15 20.32
C ASP A 448 -23.87 11.97 21.80
N VAL A 449 -22.61 12.30 22.16
CA VAL A 449 -22.13 12.26 23.54
C VAL A 449 -22.07 13.67 24.11
N HIS A 450 -22.75 13.88 25.22
CA HIS A 450 -22.73 15.16 25.95
C HIS A 450 -21.76 15.09 27.14
N SER A 451 -20.59 15.69 26.97
CA SER A 451 -19.58 15.82 28.03
C SER A 451 -19.82 17.09 28.84
N VAL A 452 -19.70 16.99 30.15
CA VAL A 452 -19.76 18.15 31.05
C VAL A 452 -18.39 18.83 31.08
N GLY A 453 -18.40 20.15 30.90
CA GLY A 453 -17.23 21.01 31.03
C GLY A 453 -17.50 22.21 31.94
N VAL A 454 -16.45 22.93 32.26
CA VAL A 454 -16.49 24.22 32.93
C VAL A 454 -15.67 25.18 32.08
N GLN A 455 -16.33 26.25 31.58
CA GLN A 455 -15.65 27.30 30.83
C GLN A 455 -16.03 28.65 31.49
N GLY A 456 -15.01 29.28 32.04
CA GLY A 456 -15.24 30.40 32.99
C GLY A 456 -15.90 29.89 34.28
N ASP A 457 -16.93 30.60 34.73
CA ASP A 457 -17.67 30.24 35.96
C ASP A 457 -18.94 29.41 35.69
N GLU A 458 -19.17 29.03 34.42
CA GLU A 458 -20.40 28.34 34.03
C GLU A 458 -20.12 26.87 33.62
N ARG A 459 -21.13 26.02 33.93
CA ARG A 459 -21.15 24.64 33.46
C ARG A 459 -21.54 24.59 31.98
N THR A 460 -20.72 23.94 31.17
CA THR A 460 -20.97 23.77 29.73
C THR A 460 -21.23 22.32 29.37
N TYR A 461 -21.90 22.10 28.26
CA TYR A 461 -22.10 20.78 27.67
C TYR A 461 -21.58 20.83 26.24
N GLY A 462 -20.68 19.93 25.91
CA GLY A 462 -20.06 19.86 24.59
C GLY A 462 -19.80 18.42 24.16
N SER A 463 -19.43 18.25 22.91
CA SER A 463 -19.06 16.94 22.38
C SER A 463 -17.57 16.65 22.58
N PRO A 464 -17.18 15.41 22.89
CA PRO A 464 -15.77 15.03 22.89
C PRO A 464 -15.22 14.84 21.47
N ILE A 465 -13.92 15.12 21.33
CA ILE A 465 -13.11 14.71 20.18
C ILE A 465 -12.21 13.54 20.57
N VAL A 466 -12.12 12.53 19.71
CA VAL A 466 -11.12 11.46 19.81
C VAL A 466 -10.00 11.71 18.82
N LEU A 467 -8.76 11.63 19.30
CA LEU A 467 -7.57 11.57 18.46
C LEU A 467 -7.13 10.10 18.38
N ARG A 468 -6.97 9.58 17.16
CA ARG A 468 -6.52 8.21 16.92
C ARG A 468 -5.26 8.19 16.03
N PRO A 469 -4.10 8.62 16.53
CA PRO A 469 -2.87 8.54 15.77
C PRO A 469 -2.43 7.08 15.69
N VAL A 470 -2.21 6.57 14.47
CA VAL A 470 -1.77 5.19 14.21
C VAL A 470 -0.56 5.16 13.28
N SER A 471 0.34 4.22 13.55
CA SER A 471 1.45 3.85 12.70
C SER A 471 1.20 2.48 12.10
N SER A 472 1.38 2.37 10.80
CA SER A 472 1.19 1.13 10.03
C SER A 472 2.09 1.16 8.81
N GLU A 473 2.39 -0.01 8.24
CA GLU A 473 3.10 -0.12 6.96
C GLU A 473 2.14 -0.50 5.81
N ASP A 474 1.11 -1.27 6.12
CA ASP A 474 0.20 -1.89 5.14
C ASP A 474 -1.29 -1.68 5.42
N ALA A 475 -1.63 -0.99 6.51
CA ALA A 475 -2.98 -0.83 7.05
C ALA A 475 -3.67 -2.13 7.53
N MET A 476 -3.07 -3.30 7.35
CA MET A 476 -3.63 -4.58 7.85
C MET A 476 -3.47 -4.68 9.37
N THR A 477 -2.29 -4.31 9.85
CA THR A 477 -1.99 -4.16 11.28
C THR A 477 -1.60 -2.72 11.57
N ALA A 478 -1.97 -2.21 12.73
CA ALA A 478 -1.57 -0.88 13.17
C ALA A 478 -1.40 -0.84 14.68
N ASP A 479 -0.41 -0.08 15.13
CA ASP A 479 -0.29 0.29 16.53
C ASP A 479 -0.58 1.78 16.70
N TRP A 480 -1.01 2.19 17.89
CA TRP A 480 -1.18 3.61 18.16
C TRP A 480 0.17 4.32 18.24
N SER A 481 0.26 5.48 17.62
CA SER A 481 1.50 6.29 17.61
C SER A 481 1.68 7.02 18.93
N ARG A 482 2.91 6.98 19.48
CA ARG A 482 3.26 7.63 20.74
C ARG A 482 3.57 9.09 20.49
N VAL A 483 2.51 9.88 20.30
CA VAL A 483 2.64 11.33 20.15
C VAL A 483 3.17 11.94 21.45
N PRO A 484 4.18 12.83 21.43
CA PRO A 484 4.69 13.51 22.61
C PRO A 484 3.57 14.22 23.39
N PHE A 485 3.61 14.14 24.72
CA PHE A 485 2.53 14.69 25.56
C PHE A 485 2.35 16.20 25.46
N ASP A 486 3.42 16.94 25.19
CA ASP A 486 3.38 18.38 24.94
C ASP A 486 2.65 18.74 23.65
N VAL A 487 2.83 17.93 22.59
CA VAL A 487 2.07 18.05 21.33
C VAL A 487 0.60 17.74 21.55
N LEU A 488 0.28 16.66 22.29
CA LEU A 488 -1.11 16.32 22.66
C LEU A 488 -1.76 17.42 23.50
N ALA A 489 -1.01 17.99 24.45
CA ALA A 489 -1.48 19.10 25.28
C ALA A 489 -1.79 20.34 24.43
N THR A 490 -0.93 20.65 23.45
CA THR A 490 -1.13 21.77 22.53
C THR A 490 -2.37 21.56 21.65
N ILE A 491 -2.51 20.37 21.05
CA ILE A 491 -3.68 20.00 20.24
C ILE A 491 -4.96 20.13 21.08
N SER A 492 -4.98 19.56 22.28
CA SER A 492 -6.14 19.60 23.18
C SER A 492 -6.52 21.03 23.56
N THR A 493 -5.53 21.85 23.94
CA THR A 493 -5.75 23.24 24.31
C THR A 493 -6.28 24.06 23.14
N ARG A 494 -5.70 23.90 21.96
CA ARG A 494 -6.17 24.60 20.76
C ARG A 494 -7.59 24.20 20.39
N ILE A 495 -7.88 22.88 20.32
CA ILE A 495 -9.22 22.40 19.97
C ILE A 495 -10.27 22.94 20.93
N THR A 496 -10.04 22.86 22.25
CA THR A 496 -11.03 23.34 23.24
C THR A 496 -11.19 24.85 23.26
N ASN A 497 -10.18 25.63 22.86
CA ASN A 497 -10.25 27.09 22.80
C ASN A 497 -10.84 27.58 21.48
N GLU A 498 -10.49 26.96 20.36
CA GLU A 498 -10.89 27.42 19.03
C GLU A 498 -12.24 26.80 18.60
N CYS A 499 -12.58 25.60 19.08
CA CYS A 499 -13.83 24.89 18.79
C CYS A 499 -14.77 24.90 19.99
N ARG A 500 -15.55 25.98 20.17
CA ARG A 500 -16.33 26.23 21.39
C ARG A 500 -17.33 25.15 21.80
N GLN A 501 -17.75 24.28 20.87
CA GLN A 501 -18.68 23.18 21.14
C GLN A 501 -17.94 21.89 21.60
N ILE A 502 -16.61 21.92 21.65
CA ILE A 502 -15.78 20.82 22.11
C ILE A 502 -15.20 21.21 23.47
N ASN A 503 -15.47 20.38 24.48
CA ASN A 503 -14.96 20.58 25.84
C ASN A 503 -14.05 19.45 26.33
N ARG A 504 -13.77 18.45 25.47
CA ARG A 504 -12.94 17.30 25.84
C ARG A 504 -12.23 16.71 24.62
N VAL A 505 -10.95 16.43 24.78
CA VAL A 505 -10.14 15.67 23.81
C VAL A 505 -9.66 14.39 24.49
N VAL A 506 -9.82 13.24 23.83
CA VAL A 506 -9.39 11.92 24.31
C VAL A 506 -8.46 11.27 23.30
N LEU A 507 -7.57 10.41 23.77
CA LEU A 507 -6.64 9.65 22.94
C LEU A 507 -7.10 8.18 22.89
N ASP A 508 -7.27 7.64 21.67
CA ASP A 508 -7.46 6.21 21.46
C ASP A 508 -6.11 5.52 21.27
N CYS A 509 -5.76 4.64 22.23
CA CYS A 509 -4.52 3.89 22.26
C CYS A 509 -4.69 2.40 21.95
N THR A 510 -5.73 2.04 21.20
CA THR A 510 -6.03 0.65 20.84
C THR A 510 -5.32 0.25 19.54
N SER A 511 -4.66 -0.91 19.54
CA SER A 511 -4.02 -1.48 18.34
C SER A 511 -5.04 -2.10 17.38
N LYS A 512 -4.66 -2.29 16.13
CA LYS A 512 -5.39 -3.10 15.15
C LYS A 512 -4.59 -4.39 14.87
N PRO A 513 -5.14 -5.59 15.10
CA PRO A 513 -6.35 -5.84 15.88
C PRO A 513 -6.23 -5.46 17.36
N PRO A 514 -7.32 -5.40 18.17
CA PRO A 514 -8.70 -5.74 17.83
C PRO A 514 -9.52 -4.61 17.19
N ALA A 515 -9.08 -3.34 17.33
CA ALA A 515 -9.80 -2.22 16.70
C ALA A 515 -9.51 -2.11 15.19
N THR A 516 -10.30 -1.28 14.50
CA THR A 516 -10.03 -0.82 13.13
C THR A 516 -9.29 0.52 13.18
N ILE A 517 -8.78 1.03 12.05
CA ILE A 517 -8.17 2.37 11.98
C ILE A 517 -9.27 3.44 12.10
N GLU A 518 -10.30 3.35 11.27
CA GLU A 518 -11.47 4.21 11.40
C GLU A 518 -12.42 3.69 12.49
N TRP A 519 -13.20 4.57 13.10
CA TRP A 519 -14.15 4.24 14.16
C TRP A 519 -15.50 3.70 13.63
N GLU A 520 -15.94 4.20 12.46
CA GLU A 520 -17.13 3.73 11.73
C GLU A 520 -16.81 3.16 10.37
#